data_58e9218a511702e1a7df8142fc4e5625
#
_entry.id   58e9218a511702e1a7df8142fc4e5625
#
_cell.length_a   1.000
_cell.length_b   1.000
_cell.length_c   1.000
_cell.angle_alpha   90.00
_cell.angle_beta   90.00
_cell.angle_gamma   90.00
#
_symmetry.space_group_name_H-M   'P 1'
#
loop_
_entity.id
_entity.type
_entity.pdbx_description
1 polymer ?
#
loop_
_entity_poly.entity_id
_entity_poly.type
_entity_poly.pdbx_seq_one_letter_code
_entity_poly.pdbx_strand_id
1 'polypeptide(L)'
;MKHLANELTIYEHTKVLSVTKHRVYTADAAIQADNIIFATHYPILNVPGFYFIRQHQEKSYVLALAKQPELTGMYYNIDSNGLSLRSEGDVLLLGGGGHRTGKCLCKEKKGEPFGYSFLIKQAETYYPDADIICRWSAQDCMPHDRIPFIGNYSVFRPYWYVATGFKKWGMTSSMVAAQMISNQICGVTHSEYPVFRPQRLFIRAGINNFLMDVGESVAGLTKGLFATKDKRCRHMGCKLSLNPEEAVWECSCHGSSFYEDGRLKNNPSKKDLTGSF
;
A
#
# COMPACT_ATOMS: atom_id res chain seq x y z
N MET A 1 18.23 9.99 0.76
CA MET A 1 18.96 8.72 0.59
C MET A 1 20.49 8.91 0.56
N LYS A 2 21.07 9.71 -0.37
CA LYS A 2 22.54 9.89 -0.43
C LYS A 2 23.18 10.31 0.90
N HIS A 3 22.56 11.23 1.65
CA HIS A 3 23.05 11.67 2.96
C HIS A 3 22.99 10.52 4.00
N LEU A 4 21.87 9.79 4.05
CA LEU A 4 21.71 8.66 4.98
C LEU A 4 22.69 7.51 4.69
N ALA A 5 23.05 7.28 3.43
CA ALA A 5 24.00 6.24 3.06
C ALA A 5 25.42 6.46 3.62
N ASN A 6 25.76 7.69 4.00
CA ASN A 6 27.02 7.99 4.66
C ASN A 6 27.04 7.65 6.16
N GLU A 7 25.87 7.52 6.77
CA GLU A 7 25.71 7.31 8.21
C GLU A 7 25.18 5.91 8.55
N LEU A 8 24.53 5.26 7.60
CA LEU A 8 23.86 3.98 7.79
C LEU A 8 24.31 2.92 6.77
N THR A 9 24.40 1.69 7.19
CA THR A 9 24.62 0.57 6.27
C THR A 9 23.30 0.23 5.56
N ILE A 10 23.27 0.37 4.23
CA ILE A 10 22.11 0.07 3.39
C ILE A 10 22.43 -1.11 2.49
N TYR A 11 21.62 -2.16 2.54
CA TYR A 11 21.72 -3.33 1.67
C TYR A 11 20.62 -3.26 0.61
N GLU A 12 20.99 -2.89 -0.61
CA GLU A 12 20.10 -2.90 -1.77
C GLU A 12 20.00 -4.31 -2.37
N HIS A 13 18.97 -4.56 -3.17
CA HIS A 13 18.71 -5.87 -3.82
C HIS A 13 18.69 -7.07 -2.86
N THR A 14 18.48 -6.80 -1.57
CA THR A 14 18.56 -7.79 -0.50
C THR A 14 17.18 -8.10 0.05
N LYS A 15 16.58 -9.18 -0.44
CA LYS A 15 15.22 -9.60 -0.05
C LYS A 15 15.24 -10.31 1.29
N VAL A 16 14.42 -9.82 2.24
CA VAL A 16 14.18 -10.52 3.51
C VAL A 16 13.29 -11.73 3.26
N LEU A 17 13.76 -12.92 3.62
CA LEU A 17 13.04 -14.18 3.46
C LEU A 17 12.27 -14.57 4.71
N SER A 18 12.87 -14.40 5.89
CA SER A 18 12.23 -14.69 7.18
C SER A 18 12.80 -13.83 8.30
N VAL A 19 12.05 -13.75 9.40
CA VAL A 19 12.44 -13.00 10.59
C VAL A 19 12.13 -13.86 11.81
N THR A 20 13.10 -13.96 12.72
CA THR A 20 12.95 -14.56 14.05
C THR A 20 13.14 -13.48 15.13
N LYS A 21 13.16 -13.86 16.39
CA LYS A 21 13.15 -12.91 17.52
C LYS A 21 14.13 -11.74 17.34
N HIS A 22 15.38 -12.03 16.99
CA HIS A 22 16.48 -11.05 16.86
C HIS A 22 17.28 -11.22 15.56
N ARG A 23 16.77 -11.99 14.59
CA ARG A 23 17.50 -12.25 13.33
C ARG A 23 16.60 -12.07 12.13
N VAL A 24 17.15 -11.42 11.13
CA VAL A 24 16.60 -11.28 9.80
C VAL A 24 17.41 -12.12 8.84
N TYR A 25 16.74 -12.96 8.05
CA TYR A 25 17.40 -13.87 7.10
C TYR A 25 17.14 -13.39 5.67
N THR A 26 18.19 -13.36 4.89
CA THR A 26 18.21 -13.14 3.45
C THR A 26 18.64 -14.40 2.72
N ALA A 27 18.86 -14.35 1.41
CA ALA A 27 19.41 -15.50 0.67
C ALA A 27 20.84 -15.83 1.11
N ASP A 28 21.65 -14.82 1.40
CA ASP A 28 23.09 -14.95 1.55
C ASP A 28 23.60 -14.68 2.97
N ALA A 29 22.75 -14.13 3.86
CA ALA A 29 23.16 -13.70 5.18
C ALA A 29 22.06 -13.80 6.24
N ALA A 30 22.49 -13.78 7.51
CA ALA A 30 21.64 -13.56 8.66
C ALA A 30 22.15 -12.35 9.44
N ILE A 31 21.27 -11.37 9.64
CA ILE A 31 21.56 -10.12 10.37
C ILE A 31 20.97 -10.25 11.77
N GLN A 32 21.78 -10.08 12.79
CA GLN A 32 21.30 -10.01 14.18
C GLN A 32 21.09 -8.55 14.58
N ALA A 33 19.98 -8.27 15.25
CA ALA A 33 19.63 -6.93 15.72
C ALA A 33 18.85 -7.00 17.03
N ASP A 34 19.07 -6.02 17.91
CA ASP A 34 18.32 -5.89 19.16
C ASP A 34 16.86 -5.52 18.88
N ASN A 35 16.62 -4.64 17.93
CA ASN A 35 15.31 -4.22 17.50
C ASN A 35 15.13 -4.40 15.98
N ILE A 36 13.95 -4.78 15.55
CA ILE A 36 13.60 -4.95 14.13
C ILE A 36 12.39 -4.07 13.81
N ILE A 37 12.54 -3.17 12.83
CA ILE A 37 11.49 -2.25 12.41
C ILE A 37 10.96 -2.67 11.04
N PHE A 38 9.67 -2.97 10.96
CA PHE A 38 8.97 -3.28 9.73
C PHE A 38 8.40 -2.00 9.11
N ALA A 39 9.18 -1.37 8.23
CA ALA A 39 8.78 -0.20 7.44
C ALA A 39 8.54 -0.58 5.97
N THR A 40 7.90 -1.73 5.74
CA THR A 40 7.78 -2.40 4.45
C THR A 40 6.49 -2.03 3.70
N HIS A 41 5.91 -0.89 3.97
CA HIS A 41 4.62 -0.42 3.48
C HIS A 41 3.48 -1.34 3.92
N TYR A 42 3.33 -2.52 3.34
CA TYR A 42 2.48 -3.59 3.87
C TYR A 42 3.33 -4.56 4.69
N PRO A 43 2.92 -4.92 5.93
CA PRO A 43 3.69 -5.84 6.77
C PRO A 43 3.87 -7.21 6.11
N ILE A 44 5.13 -7.65 6.00
CA ILE A 44 5.50 -8.89 5.31
C ILE A 44 5.18 -10.17 6.09
N LEU A 45 4.86 -10.06 7.37
CA LEU A 45 4.48 -11.17 8.23
C LEU A 45 2.98 -11.11 8.57
N ASN A 46 2.27 -12.19 8.29
CA ASN A 46 0.85 -12.29 8.66
C ASN A 46 0.66 -12.44 10.17
N VAL A 47 1.52 -13.25 10.80
CA VAL A 47 1.47 -13.59 12.23
C VAL A 47 2.78 -13.12 12.87
N PRO A 48 2.73 -12.53 14.07
CA PRO A 48 1.59 -12.39 15.00
C PRO A 48 0.77 -11.09 14.88
N GLY A 49 1.02 -10.20 13.91
CA GLY A 49 0.37 -8.89 13.82
C GLY A 49 -1.07 -8.91 13.26
N PHE A 50 -1.40 -9.91 12.45
CA PHE A 50 -2.70 -10.05 11.77
C PHE A 50 -3.16 -8.81 11.00
N TYR A 51 -2.20 -8.07 10.41
CA TYR A 51 -2.49 -6.83 9.67
C TYR A 51 -3.38 -7.07 8.45
N PHE A 52 -3.39 -8.28 7.90
CA PHE A 52 -4.21 -8.66 6.75
C PHE A 52 -5.73 -8.59 7.03
N ILE A 53 -6.17 -8.68 8.29
CA ILE A 53 -7.57 -8.50 8.68
C ILE A 53 -7.86 -7.10 9.23
N ARG A 54 -6.90 -6.18 9.19
CA ARG A 54 -6.99 -4.86 9.84
C ARG A 54 -6.80 -3.69 8.87
N GLN A 55 -6.37 -3.98 7.65
CA GLN A 55 -6.18 -3.02 6.58
C GLN A 55 -6.29 -3.68 5.21
N HIS A 56 -6.74 -2.91 4.24
CA HIS A 56 -6.72 -3.28 2.82
C HIS A 56 -5.78 -2.35 2.04
N GLN A 57 -5.66 -2.54 0.74
CA GLN A 57 -4.91 -1.61 -0.11
C GLN A 57 -5.84 -0.93 -1.12
N GLU A 58 -5.62 0.36 -1.32
CA GLU A 58 -6.20 1.15 -2.39
C GLU A 58 -5.13 1.55 -3.39
N LYS A 59 -5.49 1.57 -4.66
CA LYS A 59 -4.65 2.05 -5.76
C LYS A 59 -5.07 3.46 -6.13
N SER A 60 -4.09 4.31 -6.44
CA SER A 60 -4.25 5.64 -6.98
C SER A 60 -3.36 5.80 -8.22
N TYR A 61 -3.75 6.67 -9.12
CA TYR A 61 -3.09 6.88 -10.41
C TYR A 61 -2.61 8.32 -10.52
N VAL A 62 -1.55 8.54 -11.29
CA VAL A 62 -0.98 9.86 -11.57
C VAL A 62 -0.63 9.96 -13.04
N LEU A 63 -0.92 11.12 -13.63
CA LEU A 63 -0.40 11.58 -14.91
C LEU A 63 0.56 12.74 -14.68
N ALA A 64 1.65 12.76 -15.40
CA ALA A 64 2.53 13.93 -15.51
C ALA A 64 2.25 14.64 -16.84
N LEU A 65 1.84 15.89 -16.77
CA LEU A 65 1.46 16.74 -17.87
C LEU A 65 2.55 17.80 -18.07
N ALA A 66 3.15 17.83 -19.25
CA ALA A 66 4.17 18.84 -19.58
C ALA A 66 3.57 20.18 -19.99
N LYS A 67 4.42 21.20 -19.99
CA LYS A 67 4.10 22.58 -20.47
C LYS A 67 2.94 23.21 -19.72
N GLN A 68 2.80 22.94 -18.43
CA GLN A 68 1.76 23.52 -17.61
C GLN A 68 2.31 24.68 -16.75
N PRO A 69 1.50 25.72 -16.49
CA PRO A 69 1.87 26.76 -15.55
C PRO A 69 2.17 26.18 -14.18
N GLU A 70 3.22 26.68 -13.53
CA GLU A 70 3.55 26.28 -12.17
C GLU A 70 2.43 26.72 -11.19
N LEU A 71 1.94 25.77 -10.42
CA LEU A 71 0.95 26.05 -9.38
C LEU A 71 1.66 26.63 -8.14
N THR A 72 1.01 27.58 -7.48
CA THR A 72 1.52 28.22 -6.25
C THR A 72 1.49 27.30 -5.02
N GLY A 73 0.90 26.11 -5.13
CA GLY A 73 0.78 25.17 -4.03
C GLY A 73 0.32 23.78 -4.46
N MET A 74 0.07 22.93 -3.47
CA MET A 74 -0.50 21.61 -3.65
C MET A 74 -1.99 21.66 -3.36
N TYR A 75 -2.80 21.10 -4.25
CA TYR A 75 -4.26 21.09 -4.16
C TYR A 75 -4.75 19.66 -4.03
N TYR A 76 -5.68 19.44 -3.12
CA TYR A 76 -6.28 18.14 -2.87
C TYR A 76 -7.77 18.29 -2.67
N ASN A 77 -8.57 17.66 -3.51
CA ASN A 77 -10.01 17.59 -3.34
C ASN A 77 -10.36 16.48 -2.34
N ILE A 78 -11.24 16.79 -1.40
CA ILE A 78 -11.70 15.87 -0.34
C ILE A 78 -12.84 14.95 -0.75
N ASP A 79 -13.44 15.16 -1.92
CA ASP A 79 -14.52 14.33 -2.44
C ASP A 79 -14.03 12.91 -2.79
N SER A 80 -14.94 11.95 -2.87
CA SER A 80 -14.64 10.54 -3.09
C SER A 80 -13.89 10.24 -4.39
N ASN A 81 -14.10 11.07 -5.44
CA ASN A 81 -13.37 10.99 -6.72
C ASN A 81 -12.46 12.21 -6.92
N GLY A 82 -11.99 12.80 -5.83
CA GLY A 82 -11.22 14.03 -5.85
C GLY A 82 -9.89 13.89 -6.56
N LEU A 83 -9.52 14.97 -7.25
CA LEU A 83 -8.23 15.10 -7.89
C LEU A 83 -7.21 15.67 -6.90
N SER A 84 -5.95 15.37 -7.13
CA SER A 84 -4.81 16.06 -6.52
C SER A 84 -3.95 16.69 -7.59
N LEU A 85 -3.45 17.89 -7.31
CA LEU A 85 -2.67 18.69 -8.25
C LEU A 85 -1.44 19.24 -7.53
N ARG A 86 -0.29 19.09 -8.14
CA ARG A 86 0.93 19.80 -7.76
C ARG A 86 1.86 19.95 -8.94
N SER A 87 2.69 20.97 -8.93
CA SER A 87 3.71 21.19 -9.96
C SER A 87 5.10 20.83 -9.48
N GLU A 88 5.96 20.53 -10.44
CA GLU A 88 7.39 20.46 -10.34
C GLU A 88 7.96 21.15 -11.59
N GLY A 89 8.30 22.43 -11.44
CA GLY A 89 8.57 23.31 -12.59
C GLY A 89 7.37 23.41 -13.54
N ASP A 90 7.58 23.15 -14.82
CA ASP A 90 6.56 23.16 -15.87
C ASP A 90 5.79 21.84 -16.04
N VAL A 91 6.02 20.89 -15.12
CA VAL A 91 5.29 19.61 -15.10
C VAL A 91 4.20 19.62 -14.03
N LEU A 92 2.96 19.41 -14.45
CA LEU A 92 1.82 19.23 -13.55
C LEU A 92 1.60 17.76 -13.28
N LEU A 93 1.54 17.39 -11.99
CA LEU A 93 1.16 16.05 -11.54
C LEU A 93 -0.34 16.05 -11.22
N LEU A 94 -1.11 15.35 -12.04
CA LEU A 94 -2.56 15.15 -11.88
C LEU A 94 -2.81 13.76 -11.29
N GLY A 95 -3.23 13.68 -10.05
CA GLY A 95 -3.52 12.45 -9.34
C GLY A 95 -5.01 12.24 -9.08
N GLY A 96 -5.45 10.97 -9.00
CA GLY A 96 -6.83 10.61 -8.72
C GLY A 96 -7.21 9.21 -9.20
N GLY A 97 -8.48 8.99 -9.54
CA GLY A 97 -8.99 7.72 -10.07
C GLY A 97 -8.81 6.53 -9.12
N GLY A 98 -8.73 6.81 -7.80
CA GLY A 98 -8.42 5.82 -6.78
C GLY A 98 -9.55 4.81 -6.58
N HIS A 99 -9.18 3.55 -6.33
CA HIS A 99 -10.11 2.47 -6.00
C HIS A 99 -9.44 1.38 -5.16
N ARG A 100 -10.24 0.53 -4.53
CA ARG A 100 -9.72 -0.65 -3.84
C ARG A 100 -8.99 -1.54 -4.84
N THR A 101 -7.74 -1.89 -4.55
CA THR A 101 -6.94 -2.80 -5.39
C THR A 101 -7.69 -4.12 -5.62
N GLY A 102 -7.69 -4.60 -6.86
CA GLY A 102 -8.37 -5.84 -7.25
C GLY A 102 -9.89 -5.75 -7.41
N LYS A 103 -10.49 -4.59 -7.16
CA LYS A 103 -11.86 -4.28 -7.58
C LYS A 103 -11.82 -3.54 -8.90
N CYS A 104 -12.21 -4.21 -9.97
CA CYS A 104 -12.36 -3.56 -11.26
C CYS A 104 -13.72 -2.82 -11.29
N LEU A 105 -13.68 -1.49 -11.24
CA LEU A 105 -14.87 -0.64 -11.33
C LEU A 105 -15.59 -0.76 -12.68
N CYS A 106 -14.92 -1.26 -13.71
CA CYS A 106 -15.53 -1.54 -15.01
C CYS A 106 -16.71 -2.53 -14.94
N LYS A 107 -16.81 -3.33 -13.87
CA LYS A 107 -17.94 -4.24 -13.64
C LYS A 107 -19.04 -3.64 -12.78
N GLU A 108 -18.71 -2.70 -11.90
CA GLU A 108 -19.65 -2.08 -10.97
C GLU A 108 -20.37 -0.88 -11.59
N LYS A 109 -19.66 -0.11 -12.43
CA LYS A 109 -20.19 1.05 -13.14
C LYS A 109 -19.90 0.92 -14.64
N LYS A 110 -20.77 0.22 -15.36
CA LYS A 110 -20.63 0.02 -16.82
C LYS A 110 -20.48 1.35 -17.54
N GLY A 111 -19.30 1.58 -18.15
CA GLY A 111 -19.02 2.73 -19.01
C GLY A 111 -18.42 3.95 -18.31
N GLU A 112 -18.29 3.98 -16.98
CA GLU A 112 -17.55 5.06 -16.33
C GLU A 112 -16.03 4.81 -16.38
N PRO A 113 -15.23 5.80 -16.79
CA PRO A 113 -13.77 5.67 -16.78
C PRO A 113 -13.24 5.59 -15.34
N PHE A 114 -12.19 4.82 -15.13
CA PHE A 114 -11.47 4.73 -13.85
C PHE A 114 -9.96 4.73 -14.10
N GLY A 115 -9.16 4.87 -13.04
CA GLY A 115 -7.72 4.80 -13.17
C GLY A 115 -7.15 5.85 -14.13
N TYR A 116 -6.32 5.42 -15.06
CA TYR A 116 -5.73 6.31 -16.07
C TYR A 116 -6.78 6.87 -17.04
N SER A 117 -7.77 6.06 -17.46
CA SER A 117 -8.82 6.52 -18.36
C SER A 117 -9.63 7.67 -17.75
N PHE A 118 -9.86 7.63 -16.42
CA PHE A 118 -10.49 8.74 -15.71
C PHE A 118 -9.60 10.00 -15.74
N LEU A 119 -8.32 9.86 -15.41
CA LEU A 119 -7.39 10.99 -15.38
C LEU A 119 -7.16 11.60 -16.76
N ILE A 120 -7.08 10.77 -17.81
CA ILE A 120 -6.95 11.24 -19.19
C ILE A 120 -8.16 12.12 -19.56
N LYS A 121 -9.38 11.66 -19.24
CA LYS A 121 -10.59 12.46 -19.47
C LYS A 121 -10.60 13.79 -18.70
N GLN A 122 -10.09 13.80 -17.46
CA GLN A 122 -9.92 15.04 -16.69
C GLN A 122 -8.87 15.96 -17.33
N ALA A 123 -7.73 15.39 -17.76
CA ALA A 123 -6.69 16.14 -18.44
C ALA A 123 -7.22 16.76 -19.75
N GLU A 124 -7.89 16.01 -20.60
CA GLU A 124 -8.53 16.53 -21.82
C GLU A 124 -9.54 17.65 -21.56
N THR A 125 -10.23 17.59 -20.41
CA THR A 125 -11.24 18.60 -20.04
C THR A 125 -10.61 19.90 -19.52
N TYR A 126 -9.61 19.81 -18.65
CA TYR A 126 -9.06 20.96 -17.94
C TYR A 126 -7.71 21.44 -18.49
N TYR A 127 -7.00 20.60 -19.24
CA TYR A 127 -5.67 20.83 -19.79
C TYR A 127 -5.58 20.29 -21.22
N PRO A 128 -6.43 20.77 -22.17
CA PRO A 128 -6.55 20.15 -23.50
C PRO A 128 -5.27 20.17 -24.34
N ASP A 129 -4.39 21.12 -24.06
CA ASP A 129 -3.11 21.28 -24.79
C ASP A 129 -1.94 20.60 -24.07
N ALA A 130 -2.20 19.82 -23.01
CA ALA A 130 -1.13 19.18 -22.23
C ALA A 130 -0.66 17.88 -22.86
N ASP A 131 0.67 17.73 -22.94
CA ASP A 131 1.30 16.47 -23.33
C ASP A 131 1.45 15.55 -22.10
N ILE A 132 0.91 14.35 -22.16
CA ILE A 132 1.13 13.33 -21.11
C ILE A 132 2.53 12.74 -21.31
N ILE A 133 3.49 13.07 -20.44
CA ILE A 133 4.87 12.61 -20.55
C ILE A 133 5.16 11.31 -19.82
N CYS A 134 4.45 11.03 -18.74
CA CYS A 134 4.47 9.72 -18.07
C CYS A 134 3.24 9.48 -17.21
N ARG A 135 3.06 8.23 -16.79
CA ARG A 135 1.99 7.81 -15.89
C ARG A 135 2.47 6.70 -14.96
N TRP A 136 1.96 6.67 -13.75
CA TRP A 136 2.23 5.59 -12.79
C TRP A 136 1.08 5.44 -11.80
N SER A 137 1.07 4.33 -11.09
CA SER A 137 0.16 4.09 -9.97
C SER A 137 0.92 3.75 -8.70
N ALA A 138 0.28 3.98 -7.57
CA ALA A 138 0.75 3.58 -6.26
C ALA A 138 -0.38 2.89 -5.48
N GLN A 139 -0.01 2.02 -4.54
CA GLN A 139 -0.94 1.39 -3.61
C GLN A 139 -0.69 1.93 -2.21
N ASP A 140 -1.76 2.20 -1.48
CA ASP A 140 -1.72 2.70 -0.11
C ASP A 140 -2.42 1.74 0.84
N CYS A 141 -1.81 1.52 2.00
CA CYS A 141 -2.41 0.71 3.06
C CYS A 141 -3.42 1.53 3.85
N MET A 142 -4.66 1.03 3.90
CA MET A 142 -5.81 1.71 4.48
C MET A 142 -6.30 0.97 5.73
N PRO A 143 -5.93 1.41 6.95
CA PRO A 143 -6.49 0.86 8.19
C PRO A 143 -7.99 1.11 8.29
N HIS A 144 -8.75 0.20 8.90
CA HIS A 144 -10.20 0.31 9.04
C HIS A 144 -10.64 1.57 9.80
N ASP A 145 -9.89 1.95 10.84
CA ASP A 145 -10.12 3.14 11.66
C ASP A 145 -9.48 4.41 11.09
N ARG A 146 -8.82 4.30 9.93
CA ARG A 146 -8.11 5.38 9.23
C ARG A 146 -6.93 6.00 9.98
N ILE A 147 -6.46 5.37 11.04
CA ILE A 147 -5.28 5.80 11.82
C ILE A 147 -4.10 4.87 11.51
N PRO A 148 -2.89 5.38 11.25
CA PRO A 148 -1.71 4.56 11.04
C PRO A 148 -1.41 3.61 12.20
N PHE A 149 -0.78 2.46 11.91
CA PHE A 149 -0.23 1.55 12.91
C PHE A 149 1.24 1.87 13.11
N ILE A 150 1.60 2.42 14.27
CA ILE A 150 2.98 2.84 14.61
C ILE A 150 3.30 2.34 16.00
N GLY A 151 4.41 1.62 16.14
CA GLY A 151 4.93 1.16 17.43
C GLY A 151 5.17 -0.34 17.47
N ASN A 152 5.06 -0.94 18.65
CA ASN A 152 5.35 -2.35 18.85
C ASN A 152 4.47 -3.24 17.97
N TYR A 153 5.10 -4.16 17.22
CA TYR A 153 4.45 -5.00 16.20
C TYR A 153 3.36 -5.92 16.79
N SER A 154 3.65 -6.49 17.96
CA SER A 154 2.75 -7.39 18.68
C SER A 154 3.20 -7.50 20.14
N VAL A 155 2.25 -7.72 21.05
CA VAL A 155 2.55 -7.98 22.47
C VAL A 155 3.50 -9.19 22.68
N PHE A 156 3.50 -10.14 21.73
CA PHE A 156 4.36 -11.32 21.79
C PHE A 156 5.79 -11.11 21.24
N ARG A 157 6.06 -9.91 20.71
CA ARG A 157 7.33 -9.55 20.07
C ARG A 157 7.77 -8.14 20.48
N PRO A 158 8.22 -7.94 21.71
CA PRO A 158 8.51 -6.61 22.26
C PRO A 158 9.62 -5.85 21.53
N TYR A 159 10.51 -6.56 20.83
CA TYR A 159 11.61 -5.97 20.04
C TYR A 159 11.29 -5.75 18.56
N TRP A 160 10.04 -6.00 18.16
CA TRP A 160 9.59 -5.74 16.80
C TRP A 160 8.69 -4.53 16.77
N TYR A 161 8.97 -3.63 15.86
CA TYR A 161 8.19 -2.42 15.63
C TYR A 161 7.63 -2.42 14.22
N VAL A 162 6.56 -1.67 14.00
CA VAL A 162 5.93 -1.52 12.69
C VAL A 162 5.53 -0.09 12.44
N ALA A 163 5.63 0.31 11.19
CA ALA A 163 5.12 1.56 10.66
C ALA A 163 4.39 1.25 9.36
N THR A 164 3.04 1.32 9.37
CA THR A 164 2.18 0.97 8.22
C THR A 164 0.82 1.66 8.30
N GLY A 165 0.05 1.56 7.23
CA GLY A 165 -1.29 2.11 7.20
C GLY A 165 -1.31 3.63 7.06
N PHE A 166 -0.36 4.20 6.37
CA PHE A 166 -0.20 5.67 6.22
C PHE A 166 -1.25 6.29 5.31
N LYS A 167 -2.10 5.47 4.70
CA LYS A 167 -3.07 5.92 3.71
C LYS A 167 -2.31 6.63 2.56
N LYS A 168 -2.71 7.84 2.23
CA LYS A 168 -2.04 8.68 1.21
C LYS A 168 -1.11 9.74 1.82
N TRP A 169 -0.82 9.64 3.13
CA TRP A 169 -0.03 10.59 3.92
C TRP A 169 1.33 10.05 4.32
N GLY A 170 1.97 9.27 3.44
CA GLY A 170 3.24 8.59 3.74
C GLY A 170 4.36 9.53 4.14
N MET A 171 4.48 10.69 3.51
CA MET A 171 5.57 11.65 3.78
C MET A 171 5.50 12.20 5.22
N THR A 172 4.34 12.66 5.67
CA THR A 172 4.17 13.19 7.03
C THR A 172 4.14 12.08 8.08
N SER A 173 3.40 10.99 7.79
CA SER A 173 3.27 9.88 8.72
C SER A 173 4.59 9.14 8.96
N SER A 174 5.50 9.09 7.99
CA SER A 174 6.82 8.47 8.17
C SER A 174 7.70 9.23 9.15
N MET A 175 7.62 10.56 9.16
CA MET A 175 8.36 11.40 10.13
C MET A 175 7.85 11.18 11.55
N VAL A 176 6.53 11.17 11.72
CA VAL A 176 5.90 10.84 13.01
C VAL A 176 6.27 9.42 13.46
N ALA A 177 6.24 8.45 12.54
CA ALA A 177 6.60 7.07 12.84
C ALA A 177 8.07 6.93 13.28
N ALA A 178 8.98 7.61 12.60
CA ALA A 178 10.40 7.61 12.95
C ALA A 178 10.62 8.14 14.36
N GLN A 179 10.03 9.29 14.69
CA GLN A 179 10.12 9.88 16.03
C GLN A 179 9.51 8.97 17.10
N MET A 180 8.30 8.45 16.86
CA MET A 180 7.60 7.60 17.83
C MET A 180 8.35 6.31 18.12
N ILE A 181 8.82 5.62 17.08
CA ILE A 181 9.53 4.34 17.24
C ILE A 181 10.89 4.57 17.90
N SER A 182 11.63 5.60 17.50
CA SER A 182 12.88 5.99 18.14
C SER A 182 12.69 6.26 19.64
N ASN A 183 11.71 7.07 20.00
CA ASN A 183 11.38 7.36 21.39
C ASN A 183 11.00 6.10 22.17
N GLN A 184 10.17 5.21 21.61
CA GLN A 184 9.80 3.95 22.27
C GLN A 184 11.01 3.04 22.51
N ILE A 185 11.94 2.95 21.57
CA ILE A 185 13.19 2.18 21.72
C ILE A 185 14.05 2.78 22.83
N CYS A 186 14.09 4.11 22.95
CA CYS A 186 14.82 4.83 24.00
C CYS A 186 14.06 4.91 25.35
N GLY A 187 12.88 4.28 25.47
CA GLY A 187 12.08 4.28 26.70
C GLY A 187 11.30 5.57 26.97
N VAL A 188 11.22 6.47 25.99
CA VAL A 188 10.44 7.72 26.08
C VAL A 188 9.00 7.45 25.62
N THR A 189 8.03 7.88 26.43
CA THR A 189 6.59 7.72 26.14
C THR A 189 5.91 9.07 26.10
N HIS A 190 4.85 9.18 25.27
CA HIS A 190 4.01 10.36 25.16
C HIS A 190 2.53 9.96 25.21
N SER A 191 1.68 10.87 25.67
CA SER A 191 0.24 10.64 25.89
C SER A 191 -0.53 10.26 24.60
N GLU A 192 -0.07 10.71 23.45
CA GLU A 192 -0.68 10.45 22.15
C GLU A 192 -0.31 9.08 21.52
N TYR A 193 0.76 8.42 21.98
CA TYR A 193 1.20 7.16 21.41
C TYR A 193 0.16 6.03 21.41
N PRO A 194 -0.71 5.90 22.43
CA PRO A 194 -1.76 4.89 22.44
C PRO A 194 -2.71 4.96 21.23
N VAL A 195 -2.92 6.14 20.63
CA VAL A 195 -3.78 6.33 19.46
C VAL A 195 -3.24 5.57 18.25
N PHE A 196 -1.92 5.52 18.07
CA PHE A 196 -1.26 4.86 16.96
C PHE A 196 -0.90 3.40 17.24
N ARG A 197 -1.06 2.97 18.48
CA ARG A 197 -0.63 1.64 18.94
C ARG A 197 -1.21 0.52 18.06
N PRO A 198 -0.38 -0.39 17.52
CA PRO A 198 -0.87 -1.48 16.69
C PRO A 198 -1.85 -2.43 17.39
N GLN A 199 -1.81 -2.54 18.71
CA GLN A 199 -2.72 -3.40 19.50
C GLN A 199 -4.05 -2.74 19.86
N ARG A 200 -4.29 -1.49 19.44
CA ARG A 200 -5.56 -0.80 19.68
C ARG A 200 -6.75 -1.54 19.08
N LEU A 201 -7.88 -1.51 19.78
CA LEU A 201 -9.15 -2.07 19.36
C LEU A 201 -10.16 -0.94 19.18
N PHE A 202 -10.20 -0.31 18.04
CA PHE A 202 -11.19 0.72 17.69
C PHE A 202 -12.36 0.11 16.92
N ILE A 203 -13.14 -0.75 17.57
CA ILE A 203 -14.26 -1.44 16.94
C ILE A 203 -15.32 -0.45 16.42
N ARG A 204 -15.62 0.61 17.19
CA ARG A 204 -16.68 1.57 16.83
C ARG A 204 -16.35 2.40 15.60
N ALA A 205 -15.13 2.93 15.49
CA ALA A 205 -14.74 3.80 14.36
C ALA A 205 -14.50 3.05 13.04
N GLY A 206 -14.18 1.77 13.11
CA GLY A 206 -13.79 0.97 11.95
C GLY A 206 -14.72 -0.19 11.60
N ILE A 207 -15.83 -0.41 12.34
CA ILE A 207 -16.62 -1.63 12.21
C ILE A 207 -17.21 -1.82 10.81
N ASN A 208 -17.70 -0.76 10.19
CA ASN A 208 -18.27 -0.85 8.85
C ASN A 208 -17.20 -1.22 7.81
N ASN A 209 -16.03 -0.59 7.89
CA ASN A 209 -14.89 -0.91 7.02
C ASN A 209 -14.40 -2.35 7.27
N PHE A 210 -14.32 -2.76 8.52
CA PHE A 210 -13.95 -4.13 8.89
C PHE A 210 -14.93 -5.16 8.32
N LEU A 211 -16.25 -4.96 8.49
CA LEU A 211 -17.28 -5.86 7.95
C LEU A 211 -17.22 -5.93 6.41
N MET A 212 -17.02 -4.79 5.76
CA MET A 212 -16.82 -4.74 4.30
C MET A 212 -15.58 -5.54 3.89
N ASP A 213 -14.47 -5.39 4.58
CA ASP A 213 -13.22 -6.09 4.25
C ASP A 213 -13.29 -7.59 4.53
N VAL A 214 -13.95 -7.99 5.61
CA VAL A 214 -14.25 -9.40 5.89
C VAL A 214 -15.13 -9.97 4.79
N GLY A 215 -16.20 -9.28 4.40
CA GLY A 215 -17.09 -9.68 3.31
C GLY A 215 -16.34 -9.87 1.98
N GLU A 216 -15.47 -8.92 1.61
CA GLU A 216 -14.62 -9.03 0.42
C GLU A 216 -13.64 -10.20 0.50
N SER A 217 -13.04 -10.41 1.67
CA SER A 217 -12.09 -11.52 1.87
C SER A 217 -12.80 -12.87 1.77
N VAL A 218 -13.96 -13.03 2.39
CA VAL A 218 -14.78 -14.23 2.28
C VAL A 218 -15.22 -14.48 0.83
N ALA A 219 -15.74 -13.46 0.16
CA ALA A 219 -16.14 -13.56 -1.25
C ALA A 219 -14.95 -13.90 -2.16
N GLY A 220 -13.79 -13.29 -1.93
CA GLY A 220 -12.55 -13.56 -2.69
C GLY A 220 -12.05 -14.98 -2.48
N LEU A 221 -12.04 -15.47 -1.24
CA LEU A 221 -11.65 -16.85 -0.90
C LEU A 221 -12.62 -17.87 -1.50
N THR A 222 -13.92 -17.66 -1.36
CA THR A 222 -14.95 -18.56 -1.92
C THR A 222 -14.82 -18.65 -3.45
N LYS A 223 -14.68 -17.50 -4.13
CA LYS A 223 -14.42 -17.46 -5.58
C LYS A 223 -13.09 -18.12 -5.94
N GLY A 224 -12.09 -18.02 -5.06
CA GLY A 224 -10.78 -18.65 -5.21
C GLY A 224 -10.86 -20.18 -5.21
N LEU A 225 -11.75 -20.79 -4.44
CA LEU A 225 -11.92 -22.26 -4.44
C LEU A 225 -12.29 -22.81 -5.82
N PHE A 226 -13.03 -22.03 -6.61
CA PHE A 226 -13.48 -22.39 -7.97
C PHE A 226 -12.60 -21.81 -9.08
N ALA A 227 -11.57 -21.03 -8.75
CA ALA A 227 -10.64 -20.49 -9.72
C ALA A 227 -9.54 -21.50 -10.08
N THR A 228 -8.96 -21.38 -11.27
CA THR A 228 -7.76 -22.11 -11.67
C THR A 228 -6.54 -21.68 -10.86
N LYS A 229 -5.51 -22.52 -10.74
CA LYS A 229 -4.35 -22.24 -9.85
C LYS A 229 -3.59 -20.98 -10.26
N ASP A 230 -3.52 -20.68 -11.54
CA ASP A 230 -2.92 -19.49 -12.15
C ASP A 230 -3.66 -18.19 -11.75
N LYS A 231 -4.96 -18.29 -11.45
CA LYS A 231 -5.80 -17.15 -11.03
C LYS A 231 -6.07 -17.07 -9.52
N ARG A 232 -5.24 -17.74 -8.73
CA ARG A 232 -5.30 -17.70 -7.26
C ARG A 232 -4.13 -16.94 -6.68
N CYS A 233 -4.42 -15.97 -5.83
CA CYS A 233 -3.42 -15.22 -5.09
C CYS A 233 -2.56 -16.14 -4.20
N ARG A 234 -1.25 -16.03 -4.32
CA ARG A 234 -0.29 -16.85 -3.52
C ARG A 234 -0.18 -16.43 -2.05
N HIS A 235 -0.89 -15.37 -1.65
CA HIS A 235 -0.97 -14.97 -0.25
C HIS A 235 -1.91 -15.88 0.55
N MET A 236 -3.20 -15.94 0.20
CA MET A 236 -4.23 -16.71 0.91
C MET A 236 -5.23 -17.41 -0.03
N GLY A 237 -5.00 -17.47 -1.33
CA GLY A 237 -5.84 -18.22 -2.26
C GLY A 237 -7.06 -17.47 -2.82
N CYS A 238 -7.23 -16.17 -2.57
CA CYS A 238 -8.31 -15.39 -3.15
C CYS A 238 -8.22 -15.34 -4.68
N LYS A 239 -9.37 -15.25 -5.35
CA LYS A 239 -9.42 -15.08 -6.81
C LYS A 239 -8.80 -13.74 -7.21
N LEU A 240 -7.95 -13.76 -8.24
CA LEU A 240 -7.40 -12.57 -8.86
C LEU A 240 -8.35 -11.98 -9.90
N SER A 241 -8.28 -10.67 -10.09
CA SER A 241 -8.96 -9.91 -11.14
C SER A 241 -7.93 -9.18 -11.99
N LEU A 242 -8.14 -9.13 -13.30
CA LEU A 242 -7.27 -8.36 -14.19
C LEU A 242 -7.60 -6.87 -14.03
N ASN A 243 -6.58 -6.05 -13.87
CA ASN A 243 -6.65 -4.60 -14.00
C ASN A 243 -6.22 -4.25 -15.44
N PRO A 244 -7.14 -3.84 -16.32
CA PRO A 244 -6.82 -3.57 -17.71
C PRO A 244 -6.00 -2.28 -17.90
N GLU A 245 -6.04 -1.34 -16.96
CA GLU A 245 -5.30 -0.08 -17.02
C GLU A 245 -3.78 -0.29 -16.91
N GLU A 246 -3.36 -1.36 -16.24
CA GLU A 246 -1.95 -1.68 -16.01
C GLU A 246 -1.52 -3.06 -16.53
N ALA A 247 -2.45 -3.83 -17.08
CA ALA A 247 -2.21 -5.22 -17.51
C ALA A 247 -1.61 -6.07 -16.36
N VAL A 248 -2.22 -6.01 -15.17
CA VAL A 248 -1.78 -6.77 -13.98
C VAL A 248 -2.92 -7.52 -13.33
N TRP A 249 -2.61 -8.68 -12.76
CA TRP A 249 -3.55 -9.44 -11.93
C TRP A 249 -3.51 -8.91 -10.49
N GLU A 250 -4.67 -8.62 -9.92
CA GLU A 250 -4.80 -8.01 -8.59
C GLU A 250 -5.72 -8.82 -7.67
N CYS A 251 -5.39 -8.81 -6.37
CA CYS A 251 -6.15 -9.46 -5.31
C CYS A 251 -6.97 -8.43 -4.53
N SER A 252 -8.30 -8.53 -4.56
CA SER A 252 -9.20 -7.61 -3.82
C SER A 252 -9.18 -7.80 -2.29
N CYS A 253 -8.66 -8.93 -1.80
CA CYS A 253 -8.59 -9.17 -0.37
C CYS A 253 -7.54 -8.25 0.29
N HIS A 254 -6.28 -8.30 -0.18
CA HIS A 254 -5.16 -7.64 0.50
C HIS A 254 -4.22 -6.86 -0.44
N GLY A 255 -4.53 -6.78 -1.75
CA GLY A 255 -3.82 -5.92 -2.69
C GLY A 255 -2.55 -6.53 -3.31
N SER A 256 -2.28 -7.84 -3.17
CA SER A 256 -1.20 -8.45 -3.96
C SER A 256 -1.46 -8.25 -5.45
N SER A 257 -0.42 -7.89 -6.19
CA SER A 257 -0.51 -7.77 -7.64
C SER A 257 0.62 -8.52 -8.35
N PHE A 258 0.34 -8.97 -9.57
CA PHE A 258 1.23 -9.80 -10.38
C PHE A 258 1.20 -9.30 -11.82
N TYR A 259 2.33 -9.33 -12.48
CA TYR A 259 2.41 -9.08 -13.91
C TYR A 259 1.64 -10.16 -14.70
N GLU A 260 1.37 -9.94 -15.98
CA GLU A 260 0.69 -10.91 -16.83
C GLU A 260 1.44 -12.25 -16.91
N ASP A 261 2.77 -12.22 -16.84
CA ASP A 261 3.63 -13.41 -16.82
C ASP A 261 3.67 -14.14 -15.45
N GLY A 262 2.88 -13.70 -14.49
CA GLY A 262 2.77 -14.30 -13.16
C GLY A 262 3.82 -13.85 -12.14
N ARG A 263 4.82 -13.06 -12.52
CA ARG A 263 5.80 -12.52 -11.56
C ARG A 263 5.12 -11.58 -10.56
N LEU A 264 5.54 -11.67 -9.32
CA LEU A 264 5.04 -10.81 -8.25
C LEU A 264 5.45 -9.34 -8.50
N LYS A 265 4.46 -8.44 -8.49
CA LYS A 265 4.66 -6.99 -8.56
C LYS A 265 4.61 -6.37 -7.16
N ASN A 266 3.54 -6.63 -6.38
CA ASN A 266 3.33 -6.04 -5.05
C ASN A 266 2.91 -7.08 -4.00
N ASN A 267 3.40 -6.86 -2.77
CA ASN A 267 3.00 -7.61 -1.56
C ASN A 267 1.47 -7.48 -1.28
N PRO A 268 0.91 -8.31 -0.37
CA PRO A 268 1.55 -9.18 0.63
C PRO A 268 1.95 -10.59 0.15
N SER A 269 1.65 -11.00 -1.07
CA SER A 269 2.22 -12.26 -1.59
C SER A 269 3.75 -12.19 -1.54
N LYS A 270 4.39 -13.35 -1.36
CA LYS A 270 5.85 -13.47 -1.33
C LYS A 270 6.40 -14.30 -2.49
N LYS A 271 5.51 -14.91 -3.28
CA LYS A 271 5.85 -15.84 -4.36
C LYS A 271 5.11 -15.44 -5.62
N ASP A 272 5.72 -15.74 -6.75
CA ASP A 272 5.11 -15.65 -8.06
C ASP A 272 3.92 -16.60 -8.20
N LEU A 273 3.05 -16.35 -9.16
CA LEU A 273 1.98 -17.28 -9.52
C LEU A 273 2.59 -18.56 -10.11
N THR A 274 1.85 -19.64 -10.04
CA THR A 274 2.24 -20.94 -10.66
C THR A 274 1.27 -21.24 -11.76
N GLY A 275 1.76 -21.55 -12.95
CA GLY A 275 0.98 -21.89 -14.14
C GLY A 275 1.62 -21.35 -15.41
N SER A 276 1.08 -21.72 -16.55
CA SER A 276 1.40 -21.10 -17.85
C SER A 276 0.56 -19.84 -18.00
N PHE A 277 1.18 -18.71 -18.19
CA PHE A 277 0.57 -17.41 -18.44
C PHE A 277 0.72 -17.04 -19.90
#